data_1abc1ed9d75f54bab19a72dc7097e0b1
#
_entry.id   1abc1ed9d75f54bab19a72dc7097e0b1
#
_cell.length_a   1.000
_cell.length_b   1.000
_cell.length_c   1.000
_cell.angle_alpha   90.00
_cell.angle_beta   90.00
_cell.angle_gamma   90.00
#
_symmetry.space_group_name_H-M   'P 1'
#
loop_
_entity.id
_entity.type
_entity.pdbx_description
1 polymer ?
#
loop_
_entity_poly.entity_id
_entity_poly.type
_entity_poly.pdbx_seq_one_letter_code
_entity_poly.pdbx_strand_id
1 'polypeptide(L)'
;MRKKAIKMILSAVLTASIILPSQAHAAAPTYTVTPSSKTYKGLMMNFSTYNSYTKHYYLLRSYLEQLEKTGGGTLILNKGTYTISNTLYVPSNVTLKFKDGVNIVKGTKTGTSIFPSAKSIFQLIRPSKSAKSGVYGGYNGEKNISFIGEGSVAVDMKYTQDGIAIIMGHNQNVKVENITFRNMQSGHFIEMDATSHATIVHNRFLNSKPSPNRNKEAINLDTPDHSTLGWSQKWSTFDRTPNQNVTIEDNEFYNLDRAVGTHKYSGGKYHDQVVIKDNTIEKTREDAIRVMNWSNAAIENNTIKNVADGTGSYRGILASGAIHPKFKNNVIEDAARPMQFLVWRNTGPGSLYDTIYNDLNEEDINALKTNKVKTPTEGFIRINKEYNYFTKQNTDLIPVEIMN
;
A
#
# COMPACT_ATOMS: atom_id res chain seq x y z
N MET A 1 51.34 57.07 45.32
CA MET A 1 50.13 56.28 45.18
C MET A 1 49.22 56.88 44.14
N ARG A 2 49.16 56.33 42.90
CA ARG A 2 48.32 56.84 41.82
C ARG A 2 47.18 55.85 41.60
N LYS A 3 45.95 56.24 41.84
CA LYS A 3 44.71 55.47 41.54
C LYS A 3 44.40 55.58 40.06
N LYS A 4 44.39 54.45 39.33
CA LYS A 4 43.88 54.38 37.96
C LYS A 4 42.39 54.12 37.98
N ALA A 5 41.60 55.03 37.44
CA ALA A 5 40.18 54.83 37.22
C ALA A 5 39.96 54.06 35.93
N ILE A 6 39.27 52.93 35.99
CA ILE A 6 38.82 52.12 34.82
C ILE A 6 37.50 52.69 34.37
N LYS A 7 37.42 53.22 33.12
CA LYS A 7 36.20 53.59 32.45
C LYS A 7 35.58 52.35 31.79
N MET A 8 34.42 51.95 32.29
CA MET A 8 33.58 50.91 31.67
C MET A 8 32.79 51.54 30.53
N ILE A 9 33.05 51.10 29.30
CA ILE A 9 32.27 51.50 28.13
C ILE A 9 31.17 50.47 27.99
N LEU A 10 29.89 50.86 28.22
CA LEU A 10 28.70 50.06 28.01
C LEU A 10 28.34 50.14 26.53
N SER A 11 28.62 49.12 25.72
CA SER A 11 28.12 49.02 24.34
C SER A 11 26.70 48.45 24.35
N ALA A 12 25.71 49.27 24.07
CA ALA A 12 24.35 48.84 23.82
C ALA A 12 24.27 48.24 22.40
N VAL A 13 24.11 46.93 22.30
CA VAL A 13 23.82 46.25 21.02
C VAL A 13 22.31 46.38 20.77
N LEU A 14 21.92 47.23 19.83
CA LEU A 14 20.54 47.30 19.35
C LEU A 14 20.28 46.14 18.40
N THR A 15 19.62 45.09 18.86
CA THR A 15 19.13 43.99 17.99
C THR A 15 17.86 44.47 17.28
N ALA A 16 17.99 44.89 16.03
CA ALA A 16 16.84 45.16 15.16
C ALA A 16 16.23 43.80 14.77
N SER A 17 15.10 43.43 15.36
CA SER A 17 14.29 42.29 14.94
C SER A 17 13.70 42.59 13.56
N ILE A 18 14.24 42.01 12.52
CA ILE A 18 13.64 42.04 11.18
C ILE A 18 12.40 41.14 11.25
N ILE A 19 11.23 41.71 11.40
CA ILE A 19 9.96 41.01 11.19
C ILE A 19 9.82 40.81 9.68
N LEU A 20 10.23 39.64 9.18
CA LEU A 20 9.90 39.26 7.83
C LEU A 20 8.38 39.06 7.75
N PRO A 21 7.69 39.70 6.79
CA PRO A 21 6.28 39.46 6.61
C PRO A 21 6.07 38.00 6.34
N SER A 22 5.25 37.31 7.14
CA SER A 22 4.78 35.96 6.85
C SER A 22 4.10 36.03 5.49
N GLN A 23 4.67 35.36 4.49
CA GLN A 23 3.97 35.20 3.21
C GLN A 23 2.68 34.44 3.52
N ALA A 24 1.55 35.11 3.40
CA ALA A 24 0.26 34.48 3.43
C ALA A 24 0.24 33.44 2.30
N HIS A 25 0.36 32.15 2.63
CA HIS A 25 0.19 31.09 1.66
C HIS A 25 -1.26 31.19 1.18
N ALA A 26 -1.45 31.43 -0.12
CA ALA A 26 -2.76 31.36 -0.72
C ALA A 26 -3.40 30.01 -0.37
N ALA A 27 -4.68 29.99 -0.02
CA ALA A 27 -5.38 28.75 0.30
C ALA A 27 -5.23 27.75 -0.86
N ALA A 28 -4.95 26.50 -0.52
CA ALA A 28 -4.77 25.44 -1.53
C ALA A 28 -6.03 25.32 -2.41
N PRO A 29 -5.90 25.28 -3.74
CA PRO A 29 -7.04 25.31 -4.64
C PRO A 29 -7.92 24.05 -4.50
N THR A 30 -9.22 24.25 -4.67
CA THR A 30 -10.20 23.17 -4.72
C THR A 30 -10.90 23.19 -6.07
N TYR A 31 -10.88 22.06 -6.77
CA TYR A 31 -11.57 21.88 -8.04
C TYR A 31 -12.65 20.83 -7.89
N THR A 32 -13.79 21.03 -8.55
CA THR A 32 -14.90 20.07 -8.56
C THR A 32 -15.23 19.68 -9.99
N VAL A 33 -15.35 18.39 -10.26
CA VAL A 33 -15.63 17.86 -11.59
C VAL A 33 -16.76 16.82 -11.57
N THR A 34 -17.44 16.69 -12.72
CA THR A 34 -18.38 15.63 -13.04
C THR A 34 -17.85 14.86 -14.26
N PRO A 35 -18.38 13.68 -14.64
CA PRO A 35 -17.97 12.99 -15.87
C PRO A 35 -18.18 13.80 -17.15
N SER A 36 -19.04 14.81 -17.13
CA SER A 36 -19.32 15.71 -18.27
C SER A 36 -18.53 17.02 -18.23
N SER A 37 -17.73 17.24 -17.19
CA SER A 37 -16.90 18.46 -17.08
C SER A 37 -15.88 18.51 -18.23
N LYS A 38 -15.53 19.74 -18.63
CA LYS A 38 -14.39 19.97 -19.53
C LYS A 38 -13.07 19.80 -18.75
N THR A 39 -12.01 19.47 -19.46
CA THR A 39 -10.64 19.53 -18.92
C THR A 39 -10.33 20.92 -18.39
N TYR A 40 -9.37 21.03 -17.47
CA TYR A 40 -8.98 22.32 -16.90
C TYR A 40 -8.67 23.34 -18.00
N LYS A 41 -9.43 24.45 -18.05
CA LYS A 41 -9.33 25.49 -19.08
C LYS A 41 -9.34 24.96 -20.54
N GLY A 42 -9.98 23.82 -20.80
CA GLY A 42 -10.02 23.22 -22.14
C GLY A 42 -8.69 22.57 -22.60
N LEU A 43 -7.69 22.48 -21.73
CA LEU A 43 -6.40 21.86 -22.05
C LEU A 43 -6.54 20.42 -22.50
N MET A 44 -5.72 19.98 -23.46
CA MET A 44 -5.67 18.59 -24.00
C MET A 44 -6.88 18.18 -24.83
N MET A 45 -7.92 18.99 -24.99
CA MET A 45 -9.09 18.63 -25.81
C MET A 45 -8.76 18.53 -27.31
N ASN A 46 -7.71 19.22 -27.76
CA ASN A 46 -7.24 19.19 -29.15
C ASN A 46 -6.20 18.10 -29.44
N PHE A 47 -5.88 17.22 -28.45
CA PHE A 47 -4.98 16.10 -28.71
C PHE A 47 -5.65 15.10 -29.63
N SER A 48 -4.91 14.57 -30.62
CA SER A 48 -5.41 13.55 -31.55
C SER A 48 -5.89 12.27 -30.82
N THR A 49 -5.45 12.05 -29.62
CA THR A 49 -5.83 10.93 -28.75
C THR A 49 -7.00 11.26 -27.81
N TYR A 50 -7.56 12.49 -27.84
CA TYR A 50 -8.74 12.85 -27.06
C TYR A 50 -10.02 12.37 -27.78
N ASN A 51 -10.74 11.45 -27.16
CA ASN A 51 -11.97 10.88 -27.72
C ASN A 51 -12.86 10.32 -26.59
N SER A 52 -13.95 9.64 -26.92
CA SER A 52 -14.91 9.09 -25.95
C SER A 52 -14.29 8.09 -24.96
N TYR A 53 -13.22 7.37 -25.33
CA TYR A 53 -12.54 6.41 -24.44
C TYR A 53 -11.53 7.08 -23.52
N THR A 54 -10.98 8.23 -23.91
CA THR A 54 -9.89 8.89 -23.17
C THR A 54 -10.32 10.18 -22.47
N LYS A 55 -11.55 10.66 -22.71
CA LYS A 55 -12.03 11.95 -22.19
C LYS A 55 -11.90 12.07 -20.66
N HIS A 56 -12.23 11.02 -19.88
CA HIS A 56 -12.14 11.08 -18.42
C HIS A 56 -10.69 11.04 -17.92
N TYR A 57 -9.83 10.31 -18.63
CA TYR A 57 -8.39 10.36 -18.35
C TYR A 57 -7.85 11.78 -18.54
N TYR A 58 -8.12 12.42 -19.68
CA TYR A 58 -7.66 13.79 -19.93
C TYR A 58 -8.32 14.81 -19.02
N LEU A 59 -9.57 14.61 -18.66
CA LEU A 59 -10.25 15.41 -17.65
C LEU A 59 -9.44 15.43 -16.36
N LEU A 60 -9.25 14.28 -15.73
CA LEU A 60 -8.57 14.21 -14.43
C LEU A 60 -7.08 14.57 -14.54
N ARG A 61 -6.39 14.13 -15.60
CA ARG A 61 -5.00 14.48 -15.87
C ARG A 61 -4.79 15.99 -15.89
N SER A 62 -5.65 16.75 -16.56
CA SER A 62 -5.50 18.21 -16.68
C SER A 62 -5.58 18.92 -15.32
N TYR A 63 -6.44 18.45 -14.42
CA TYR A 63 -6.53 18.97 -13.06
C TYR A 63 -5.35 18.54 -12.19
N LEU A 64 -4.88 17.31 -12.31
CA LEU A 64 -3.69 16.84 -11.57
C LEU A 64 -2.42 17.59 -11.99
N GLU A 65 -2.24 17.86 -13.28
CA GLU A 65 -1.13 18.71 -13.75
C GLU A 65 -1.25 20.16 -13.26
N GLN A 66 -2.49 20.68 -13.11
CA GLN A 66 -2.69 21.99 -12.50
C GLN A 66 -2.37 21.96 -11.01
N LEU A 67 -2.78 20.91 -10.28
CA LEU A 67 -2.45 20.74 -8.85
C LEU A 67 -0.93 20.61 -8.61
N GLU A 68 -0.19 19.98 -9.53
CA GLU A 68 1.26 20.01 -9.47
C GLU A 68 1.81 21.45 -9.54
N LYS A 69 1.29 22.28 -10.45
CA LYS A 69 1.74 23.66 -10.64
C LYS A 69 1.42 24.55 -9.43
N THR A 70 0.34 24.27 -8.73
CA THR A 70 -0.08 25.05 -7.54
C THR A 70 0.48 24.49 -6.23
N GLY A 71 1.30 23.44 -6.27
CA GLY A 71 1.90 22.83 -5.08
C GLY A 71 0.96 21.90 -4.29
N GLY A 72 -0.19 21.56 -4.84
CA GLY A 72 -1.21 20.70 -4.24
C GLY A 72 -2.61 21.30 -4.26
N GLY A 73 -3.53 20.67 -3.53
CA GLY A 73 -4.92 21.10 -3.39
C GLY A 73 -5.89 19.91 -3.40
N THR A 74 -7.18 20.21 -3.61
CA THR A 74 -8.24 19.20 -3.59
C THR A 74 -8.90 19.07 -4.96
N LEU A 75 -9.04 17.84 -5.44
CA LEU A 75 -9.87 17.51 -6.60
C LEU A 75 -11.08 16.69 -6.13
N ILE A 76 -12.26 17.28 -6.21
CA ILE A 76 -13.53 16.66 -5.85
C ILE A 76 -14.16 16.07 -7.11
N LEU A 77 -14.43 14.77 -7.07
CA LEU A 77 -15.19 14.08 -8.12
C LEU A 77 -16.62 13.91 -7.61
N ASN A 78 -17.58 14.45 -8.36
CA ASN A 78 -18.99 14.24 -8.09
C ASN A 78 -19.49 12.94 -8.70
N LYS A 79 -20.67 12.49 -8.23
CA LYS A 79 -21.36 11.27 -8.65
C LYS A 79 -21.27 11.02 -10.15
N GLY A 80 -20.95 9.78 -10.50
CA GLY A 80 -20.95 9.28 -11.86
C GLY A 80 -19.77 8.35 -12.15
N THR A 81 -19.70 7.86 -13.40
CA THR A 81 -18.68 6.90 -13.83
C THR A 81 -17.56 7.60 -14.59
N TYR A 82 -16.34 7.40 -14.11
CA TYR A 82 -15.10 7.89 -14.73
C TYR A 82 -14.30 6.70 -15.26
N THR A 83 -14.27 6.52 -16.58
CA THR A 83 -13.49 5.45 -17.22
C THR A 83 -12.06 5.92 -17.48
N ILE A 84 -11.10 5.31 -16.81
CA ILE A 84 -9.69 5.73 -16.83
C ILE A 84 -8.88 4.75 -17.68
N SER A 85 -8.56 5.16 -18.89
CA SER A 85 -7.82 4.33 -19.86
C SER A 85 -6.30 4.28 -19.57
N ASN A 86 -5.73 5.37 -19.06
CA ASN A 86 -4.30 5.54 -18.86
C ASN A 86 -3.98 6.02 -17.45
N THR A 87 -2.71 5.91 -17.06
CA THR A 87 -2.28 6.22 -15.71
C THR A 87 -2.41 7.70 -15.37
N LEU A 88 -3.05 7.98 -14.25
CA LEU A 88 -3.13 9.29 -13.62
C LEU A 88 -1.98 9.43 -12.61
N TYR A 89 -1.18 10.44 -12.78
CA TYR A 89 -0.05 10.74 -11.90
C TYR A 89 -0.46 11.77 -10.85
N VAL A 90 -0.26 11.42 -9.57
CA VAL A 90 -0.73 12.22 -8.43
C VAL A 90 0.45 12.88 -7.74
N PRO A 91 0.54 14.23 -7.75
CA PRO A 91 1.62 14.96 -7.09
C PRO A 91 1.39 15.09 -5.58
N SER A 92 2.40 15.58 -4.87
CA SER A 92 2.35 15.86 -3.43
C SER A 92 1.24 16.84 -3.05
N ASN A 93 0.78 16.74 -1.80
CA ASN A 93 -0.20 17.62 -1.17
C ASN A 93 -1.56 17.63 -1.89
N VAL A 94 -1.94 16.49 -2.49
CA VAL A 94 -3.21 16.36 -3.21
C VAL A 94 -4.18 15.47 -2.44
N THR A 95 -5.41 15.98 -2.26
CA THR A 95 -6.56 15.18 -1.82
C THR A 95 -7.47 14.92 -3.01
N LEU A 96 -7.64 13.64 -3.36
CA LEU A 96 -8.68 13.16 -4.27
C LEU A 96 -9.91 12.79 -3.42
N LYS A 97 -10.98 13.57 -3.56
CA LYS A 97 -12.21 13.41 -2.79
C LYS A 97 -13.33 12.90 -3.69
N PHE A 98 -13.81 11.71 -3.39
CA PHE A 98 -14.86 11.05 -4.17
C PHE A 98 -16.20 11.19 -3.44
N LYS A 99 -17.16 11.84 -4.06
CA LYS A 99 -18.51 11.98 -3.51
C LYS A 99 -19.32 10.70 -3.67
N ASP A 100 -20.38 10.59 -2.91
CA ASP A 100 -21.30 9.47 -3.00
C ASP A 100 -21.72 9.16 -4.45
N GLY A 101 -21.69 7.88 -4.83
CA GLY A 101 -22.01 7.41 -6.17
C GLY A 101 -20.90 7.60 -7.22
N VAL A 102 -19.67 7.91 -6.82
CA VAL A 102 -18.52 7.90 -7.74
C VAL A 102 -18.10 6.46 -8.04
N ASN A 103 -17.92 6.16 -9.34
CA ASN A 103 -17.41 4.88 -9.81
C ASN A 103 -16.23 5.12 -10.76
N ILE A 104 -15.00 4.85 -10.30
CA ILE A 104 -13.79 4.86 -11.13
C ILE A 104 -13.66 3.49 -11.77
N VAL A 105 -13.63 3.44 -13.09
CA VAL A 105 -13.57 2.19 -13.84
C VAL A 105 -12.30 2.11 -14.68
N LYS A 106 -11.57 1.00 -14.59
CA LYS A 106 -10.40 0.77 -15.43
C LYS A 106 -10.84 0.61 -16.90
N GLY A 107 -10.39 1.55 -17.74
CA GLY A 107 -10.60 1.49 -19.19
C GLY A 107 -9.48 0.71 -19.88
N THR A 108 -9.87 -0.21 -20.77
CA THR A 108 -8.95 -1.07 -21.52
C THR A 108 -8.80 -0.68 -22.99
N LYS A 109 -9.51 0.36 -23.42
CA LYS A 109 -9.50 0.88 -24.79
C LYS A 109 -9.20 2.38 -24.79
N THR A 110 -8.50 2.85 -25.82
CA THR A 110 -8.20 4.27 -26.03
C THR A 110 -8.76 4.79 -27.37
N GLY A 111 -9.28 3.89 -28.18
CA GLY A 111 -9.78 4.24 -29.54
C GLY A 111 -8.68 4.52 -30.57
N THR A 112 -7.41 4.24 -30.24
CA THR A 112 -6.26 4.44 -31.12
C THR A 112 -5.12 3.49 -30.80
N SER A 113 -4.32 3.11 -31.81
CA SER A 113 -3.13 2.26 -31.62
C SER A 113 -1.90 3.04 -31.14
N ILE A 114 -1.85 4.34 -31.39
CA ILE A 114 -0.68 5.19 -31.01
C ILE A 114 -0.64 5.55 -29.52
N PHE A 115 -1.71 5.27 -28.77
CA PHE A 115 -1.82 5.55 -27.35
C PHE A 115 -2.47 4.36 -26.62
N PRO A 116 -1.74 3.26 -26.40
CA PRO A 116 -2.29 2.06 -25.77
C PRO A 116 -2.72 2.33 -24.32
N SER A 117 -3.73 1.59 -23.85
CA SER A 117 -4.19 1.71 -22.47
C SER A 117 -3.11 1.24 -21.49
N ALA A 118 -3.01 1.90 -20.32
CA ALA A 118 -2.14 1.49 -19.24
C ALA A 118 -2.80 0.46 -18.33
N LYS A 119 -2.01 -0.29 -17.55
CA LYS A 119 -2.50 -1.27 -16.56
C LYS A 119 -2.90 -0.62 -15.24
N SER A 120 -2.24 0.47 -14.82
CA SER A 120 -2.54 1.18 -13.56
C SER A 120 -3.58 2.29 -13.74
N ILE A 121 -4.27 2.63 -12.64
CA ILE A 121 -5.15 3.81 -12.59
C ILE A 121 -4.39 5.00 -12.02
N PHE A 122 -3.82 4.88 -10.82
CA PHE A 122 -3.08 5.96 -10.16
C PHE A 122 -1.64 5.53 -9.88
N GLN A 123 -0.70 6.46 -10.07
CA GLN A 123 0.68 6.36 -9.58
C GLN A 123 1.02 7.61 -8.80
N LEU A 124 1.60 7.44 -7.61
CA LEU A 124 1.93 8.54 -6.71
C LEU A 124 3.29 9.14 -7.06
N ILE A 125 3.33 9.78 -8.20
CA ILE A 125 4.44 10.56 -8.74
C ILE A 125 3.90 11.78 -9.47
N ARG A 126 4.57 12.92 -9.36
CA ARG A 126 4.12 14.12 -10.08
C ARG A 126 4.24 13.95 -11.60
N PRO A 127 3.26 14.46 -12.36
CA PRO A 127 3.22 14.36 -13.82
C PRO A 127 4.54 14.70 -14.52
N SER A 128 5.21 15.79 -14.10
CA SER A 128 6.46 16.26 -14.72
C SER A 128 7.65 15.32 -14.57
N LYS A 129 7.60 14.36 -13.65
CA LYS A 129 8.66 13.38 -13.37
C LYS A 129 8.31 11.96 -13.78
N SER A 130 7.06 11.65 -14.08
CA SER A 130 6.57 10.29 -14.33
C SER A 130 7.28 9.55 -15.48
N ALA A 131 7.78 10.28 -16.48
CA ALA A 131 8.50 9.72 -17.61
C ALA A 131 10.01 9.58 -17.39
N LYS A 132 10.57 10.13 -16.29
CA LYS A 132 12.01 10.14 -16.00
C LYS A 132 12.41 8.87 -15.26
N SER A 133 13.68 8.45 -15.43
CA SER A 133 14.23 7.30 -14.71
C SER A 133 14.99 7.77 -13.45
N GLY A 134 14.97 6.93 -12.39
CA GLY A 134 15.77 7.13 -11.18
C GLY A 134 15.53 8.45 -10.46
N VAL A 135 14.29 8.90 -10.36
CA VAL A 135 13.97 10.23 -9.79
C VAL A 135 13.84 10.19 -8.29
N TYR A 136 13.32 9.06 -7.74
CA TYR A 136 13.07 8.91 -6.32
C TYR A 136 13.80 7.72 -5.72
N GLY A 137 14.35 7.92 -4.52
CA GLY A 137 14.96 6.92 -3.67
C GLY A 137 14.65 7.19 -2.21
N GLY A 138 14.91 6.22 -1.31
CA GLY A 138 14.48 6.33 0.08
C GLY A 138 12.99 6.63 0.18
N TYR A 139 12.63 7.61 0.98
CA TYR A 139 11.26 8.13 1.12
C TYR A 139 11.14 9.57 0.58
N ASN A 140 11.90 9.92 -0.47
CA ASN A 140 11.95 11.30 -0.97
C ASN A 140 10.99 11.58 -2.14
N GLY A 141 10.06 10.68 -2.41
CA GLY A 141 9.01 10.83 -3.42
C GLY A 141 7.91 11.81 -3.04
N GLU A 142 6.74 11.63 -3.64
CA GLU A 142 5.58 12.48 -3.34
C GLU A 142 5.03 12.19 -1.94
N LYS A 143 4.42 13.21 -1.31
CA LYS A 143 3.94 13.13 0.07
C LYS A 143 2.60 13.83 0.28
N ASN A 144 1.94 13.53 1.43
CA ASN A 144 0.68 14.13 1.84
C ASN A 144 -0.40 13.92 0.76
N ILE A 145 -0.63 12.67 0.36
CA ILE A 145 -1.63 12.32 -0.65
C ILE A 145 -2.77 11.58 0.02
N SER A 146 -4.00 11.97 -0.28
CA SER A 146 -5.18 11.32 0.28
C SER A 146 -6.19 10.95 -0.80
N PHE A 147 -6.73 9.73 -0.69
CA PHE A 147 -7.87 9.22 -1.45
C PHE A 147 -9.02 9.01 -0.47
N ILE A 148 -10.04 9.84 -0.51
CA ILE A 148 -11.12 9.86 0.48
C ILE A 148 -12.46 9.63 -0.21
N GLY A 149 -13.15 8.56 0.16
CA GLY A 149 -14.52 8.29 -0.26
C GLY A 149 -15.55 8.87 0.70
N GLU A 150 -16.63 9.44 0.18
CA GLU A 150 -17.81 9.85 0.94
C GLU A 150 -19.00 9.04 0.43
N GLY A 151 -19.59 8.23 1.29
CA GLY A 151 -20.70 7.34 0.93
C GLY A 151 -20.26 6.16 0.05
N SER A 152 -21.03 5.79 -0.97
CA SER A 152 -20.77 4.66 -1.86
C SER A 152 -19.80 5.03 -2.98
N VAL A 153 -18.54 4.66 -2.82
CA VAL A 153 -17.47 4.92 -3.80
C VAL A 153 -16.85 3.60 -4.25
N ALA A 154 -16.63 3.42 -5.56
CA ALA A 154 -15.99 2.23 -6.09
C ALA A 154 -14.83 2.53 -7.03
N VAL A 155 -13.79 1.68 -6.96
CA VAL A 155 -12.71 1.55 -7.96
C VAL A 155 -12.80 0.14 -8.53
N ASP A 156 -13.24 0.03 -9.79
CA ASP A 156 -13.51 -1.23 -10.47
C ASP A 156 -12.41 -1.53 -11.50
N MET A 157 -11.60 -2.55 -11.23
CA MET A 157 -10.50 -2.98 -12.10
C MET A 157 -10.95 -3.77 -13.32
N LYS A 158 -12.25 -4.14 -13.42
CA LYS A 158 -12.84 -4.86 -14.55
C LYS A 158 -12.11 -6.15 -14.89
N TYR A 159 -11.47 -6.78 -13.92
CA TYR A 159 -10.61 -7.94 -14.14
C TYR A 159 -9.52 -7.68 -15.20
N THR A 160 -9.00 -6.45 -15.25
CA THR A 160 -7.89 -6.13 -16.13
C THR A 160 -6.66 -6.93 -15.71
N GLN A 161 -6.12 -7.73 -16.65
CA GLN A 161 -4.94 -8.58 -16.41
C GLN A 161 -3.74 -7.74 -15.93
N ASP A 162 -3.15 -8.13 -14.81
CA ASP A 162 -2.04 -7.42 -14.13
C ASP A 162 -2.35 -5.94 -13.83
N GLY A 163 -3.64 -5.63 -13.62
CA GLY A 163 -4.09 -4.26 -13.33
C GLY A 163 -3.78 -3.86 -11.89
N ILE A 164 -3.36 -2.60 -11.67
CA ILE A 164 -3.10 -2.05 -10.34
C ILE A 164 -3.88 -0.75 -10.17
N ALA A 165 -4.63 -0.63 -9.07
CA ALA A 165 -5.43 0.59 -8.86
C ALA A 165 -4.58 1.75 -8.38
N ILE A 166 -3.75 1.56 -7.35
CA ILE A 166 -2.87 2.58 -6.78
C ILE A 166 -1.45 2.01 -6.66
N ILE A 167 -0.47 2.70 -7.23
CA ILE A 167 0.94 2.41 -7.10
C ILE A 167 1.60 3.49 -6.23
N MET A 168 2.14 3.07 -5.10
CA MET A 168 2.89 3.90 -4.16
C MET A 168 4.36 3.51 -4.21
N GLY A 169 5.25 4.48 -4.38
CA GLY A 169 6.69 4.22 -4.35
C GLY A 169 7.49 5.43 -3.86
N HIS A 170 8.35 5.22 -2.87
CA HIS A 170 9.13 6.27 -2.23
C HIS A 170 8.28 7.38 -1.59
N ASN A 171 7.02 7.07 -1.27
CA ASN A 171 6.03 8.05 -0.79
C ASN A 171 6.07 8.23 0.73
N GLN A 172 5.52 9.35 1.19
CA GLN A 172 5.32 9.61 2.61
C GLN A 172 3.91 10.14 2.88
N ASN A 173 3.34 9.74 4.02
CA ASN A 173 2.06 10.25 4.49
C ASN A 173 0.96 10.10 3.43
N VAL A 174 0.59 8.85 3.15
CA VAL A 174 -0.46 8.51 2.18
C VAL A 174 -1.68 7.95 2.92
N LYS A 175 -2.87 8.42 2.59
CA LYS A 175 -4.12 7.93 3.16
C LYS A 175 -5.07 7.40 2.08
N VAL A 176 -5.67 6.23 2.32
CA VAL A 176 -6.74 5.64 1.48
C VAL A 176 -7.88 5.25 2.40
N GLU A 177 -9.06 5.85 2.20
CA GLU A 177 -10.18 5.73 3.13
C GLU A 177 -11.54 5.64 2.43
N ASN A 178 -12.42 4.77 2.93
CA ASN A 178 -13.83 4.63 2.52
C ASN A 178 -14.03 4.34 1.02
N ILE A 179 -13.23 3.45 0.43
CA ILE A 179 -13.33 3.09 -0.98
C ILE A 179 -13.56 1.58 -1.12
N THR A 180 -14.46 1.19 -2.00
CA THR A 180 -14.64 -0.20 -2.42
C THR A 180 -13.79 -0.46 -3.67
N PHE A 181 -12.70 -1.21 -3.52
CA PHE A 181 -11.90 -1.75 -4.63
C PHE A 181 -12.45 -3.11 -5.05
N ARG A 182 -12.62 -3.35 -6.34
CA ARG A 182 -13.21 -4.63 -6.80
C ARG A 182 -12.70 -5.10 -8.16
N ASN A 183 -12.89 -6.41 -8.39
CA ASN A 183 -12.68 -7.07 -9.68
C ASN A 183 -11.23 -7.07 -10.16
N MET A 184 -10.32 -7.55 -9.33
CA MET A 184 -8.89 -7.69 -9.61
C MET A 184 -8.59 -8.97 -10.45
N GLN A 185 -7.53 -8.94 -11.25
CA GLN A 185 -6.96 -10.12 -11.90
C GLN A 185 -5.45 -10.02 -12.02
N SER A 186 -4.71 -10.93 -11.38
CA SER A 186 -3.23 -11.04 -11.44
C SER A 186 -2.46 -9.73 -11.19
N GLY A 187 -3.05 -8.77 -10.49
CA GLY A 187 -2.45 -7.51 -10.09
C GLY A 187 -2.68 -7.25 -8.62
N HIS A 188 -2.71 -5.99 -8.24
CA HIS A 188 -2.99 -5.55 -6.87
C HIS A 188 -4.01 -4.41 -6.88
N PHE A 189 -4.79 -4.25 -5.83
CA PHE A 189 -5.51 -2.99 -5.66
C PHE A 189 -4.54 -1.90 -5.23
N ILE A 190 -3.64 -2.22 -4.29
CA ILE A 190 -2.59 -1.31 -3.85
C ILE A 190 -1.24 -2.02 -3.94
N GLU A 191 -0.33 -1.47 -4.69
CA GLU A 191 1.10 -1.81 -4.73
C GLU A 191 1.86 -0.77 -3.94
N MET A 192 2.63 -1.21 -2.95
CA MET A 192 3.35 -0.32 -2.02
C MET A 192 4.81 -0.72 -1.91
N ASP A 193 5.71 0.20 -2.32
CA ASP A 193 7.15 0.04 -2.24
C ASP A 193 7.80 1.29 -1.64
N ALA A 194 8.80 1.12 -0.79
CA ALA A 194 9.52 2.23 -0.19
C ALA A 194 8.59 3.35 0.30
N THR A 195 7.47 2.97 0.93
CA THR A 195 6.47 3.94 1.41
C THR A 195 6.54 4.04 2.94
N SER A 196 6.44 5.26 3.44
CA SER A 196 6.48 5.55 4.87
C SER A 196 5.21 6.27 5.32
N HIS A 197 4.65 5.88 6.49
CA HIS A 197 3.43 6.48 7.05
C HIS A 197 2.24 6.38 6.09
N ALA A 198 1.88 5.15 5.70
CA ALA A 198 0.67 4.90 4.94
C ALA A 198 -0.47 4.43 5.87
N THR A 199 -1.67 4.93 5.65
CA THR A 199 -2.89 4.53 6.36
C THR A 199 -3.95 4.09 5.37
N ILE A 200 -4.37 2.83 5.46
CA ILE A 200 -5.40 2.22 4.61
C ILE A 200 -6.52 1.76 5.54
N VAL A 201 -7.64 2.50 5.56
CA VAL A 201 -8.66 2.35 6.60
C VAL A 201 -10.08 2.43 6.05
N HIS A 202 -10.99 1.61 6.64
CA HIS A 202 -12.41 1.56 6.28
C HIS A 202 -12.68 1.25 4.80
N ASN A 203 -11.80 0.50 4.12
CA ASN A 203 -11.97 0.13 2.71
C ASN A 203 -12.56 -1.28 2.58
N ARG A 204 -13.09 -1.57 1.40
CA ARG A 204 -13.51 -2.91 1.01
C ARG A 204 -12.71 -3.37 -0.21
N PHE A 205 -12.10 -4.55 -0.12
CA PHE A 205 -11.33 -5.17 -1.19
C PHE A 205 -12.02 -6.45 -1.63
N LEU A 206 -12.68 -6.42 -2.78
CA LEU A 206 -13.64 -7.44 -3.17
C LEU A 206 -13.31 -8.07 -4.52
N ASN A 207 -13.38 -9.39 -4.56
CA ASN A 207 -13.40 -10.19 -5.76
C ASN A 207 -12.14 -10.08 -6.64
N SER A 208 -11.31 -11.10 -6.58
CA SER A 208 -10.30 -11.33 -7.60
C SER A 208 -10.60 -12.63 -8.37
N LYS A 209 -10.19 -12.68 -9.64
CA LYS A 209 -10.12 -13.95 -10.37
C LYS A 209 -8.95 -14.77 -9.86
N PRO A 210 -9.08 -16.09 -9.78
CA PRO A 210 -7.97 -16.97 -9.45
C PRO A 210 -6.76 -16.73 -10.36
N SER A 211 -5.57 -16.71 -9.76
CA SER A 211 -4.31 -16.48 -10.47
C SER A 211 -3.36 -17.68 -10.26
N PRO A 212 -3.61 -18.83 -10.91
CA PRO A 212 -2.98 -20.12 -10.55
C PRO A 212 -1.46 -20.11 -10.50
N ASN A 213 -0.82 -19.29 -11.31
CA ASN A 213 0.64 -19.16 -11.34
C ASN A 213 1.13 -17.77 -10.86
N ARG A 214 0.23 -16.92 -10.36
CA ARG A 214 0.48 -15.53 -10.01
C ARG A 214 -0.43 -15.11 -8.88
N ASN A 215 -0.30 -15.77 -7.76
CA ASN A 215 -1.09 -15.48 -6.57
C ASN A 215 -0.74 -14.10 -6.05
N LYS A 216 -1.73 -13.23 -5.91
CA LYS A 216 -1.55 -11.81 -5.70
C LYS A 216 -2.30 -11.32 -4.47
N GLU A 217 -1.61 -10.55 -3.69
CA GLU A 217 -2.14 -9.80 -2.56
C GLU A 217 -3.04 -8.65 -3.04
N ALA A 218 -4.14 -8.39 -2.35
CA ALA A 218 -4.95 -7.19 -2.61
C ALA A 218 -4.15 -5.92 -2.27
N ILE A 219 -3.42 -5.94 -1.15
CA ILE A 219 -2.44 -4.93 -0.75
C ILE A 219 -1.08 -5.60 -0.71
N ASN A 220 -0.19 -5.22 -1.61
CA ASN A 220 1.17 -5.75 -1.71
C ASN A 220 2.19 -4.78 -1.11
N LEU A 221 3.12 -5.32 -0.31
CA LEU A 221 4.24 -4.60 0.28
C LEU A 221 5.54 -5.23 -0.19
N ASP A 222 6.15 -4.68 -1.22
CA ASP A 222 7.43 -5.16 -1.74
C ASP A 222 8.55 -4.10 -1.56
N THR A 223 9.74 -4.39 -2.04
CA THR A 223 10.86 -3.45 -2.09
C THR A 223 11.21 -3.13 -3.53
N PRO A 224 11.52 -1.87 -3.88
CA PRO A 224 11.96 -1.52 -5.21
C PRO A 224 13.38 -2.06 -5.47
N ASP A 225 13.46 -3.23 -6.11
CA ASP A 225 14.70 -3.95 -6.34
C ASP A 225 14.70 -4.61 -7.73
N HIS A 226 15.71 -4.33 -8.53
CA HIS A 226 15.89 -4.98 -9.84
C HIS A 226 16.11 -6.50 -9.72
N SER A 227 16.83 -6.94 -8.68
CA SER A 227 17.19 -8.36 -8.50
C SER A 227 15.96 -9.20 -8.21
N THR A 228 14.96 -8.63 -7.55
CA THR A 228 13.75 -9.33 -7.13
C THR A 228 12.62 -9.20 -8.13
N LEU A 229 12.71 -8.24 -9.03
CA LEU A 229 11.60 -7.82 -9.88
C LEU A 229 10.35 -7.40 -9.07
N GLY A 230 10.56 -6.91 -7.85
CA GLY A 230 9.50 -6.44 -6.95
C GLY A 230 8.83 -5.15 -7.44
N TRP A 231 9.54 -4.38 -8.24
CA TRP A 231 9.09 -3.09 -8.74
C TRP A 231 9.33 -2.92 -10.23
N SER A 232 8.41 -2.29 -10.95
CA SER A 232 8.50 -2.12 -12.40
C SER A 232 8.57 -0.66 -12.87
N GLN A 233 8.40 0.31 -11.95
CA GLN A 233 8.33 1.72 -12.34
C GLN A 233 9.73 2.36 -12.44
N LYS A 234 10.12 2.73 -13.66
CA LYS A 234 11.46 3.26 -13.98
C LYS A 234 11.89 4.52 -13.22
N TRP A 235 10.95 5.24 -12.64
CA TRP A 235 11.23 6.44 -11.88
C TRP A 235 11.82 6.20 -10.49
N SER A 236 11.87 4.95 -10.03
CA SER A 236 12.59 4.53 -8.81
C SER A 236 14.10 4.41 -9.06
N THR A 237 14.89 4.66 -8.03
CA THR A 237 16.34 4.34 -7.99
C THR A 237 16.61 2.86 -7.69
N PHE A 238 15.59 2.08 -7.39
CA PHE A 238 15.69 0.65 -7.04
C PHE A 238 16.65 0.37 -5.89
N ASP A 239 16.61 1.20 -4.87
CA ASP A 239 17.54 1.21 -3.73
C ASP A 239 17.21 0.23 -2.61
N ARG A 240 16.21 -0.63 -2.82
CA ARG A 240 15.77 -1.64 -1.85
C ARG A 240 15.19 -1.06 -0.56
N THR A 241 14.76 0.19 -0.56
CA THR A 241 14.14 0.80 0.61
C THR A 241 12.86 0.05 0.98
N PRO A 242 12.71 -0.47 2.21
CA PRO A 242 11.50 -1.14 2.65
C PRO A 242 10.35 -0.16 2.95
N ASN A 243 9.15 -0.67 3.17
CA ASN A 243 8.06 0.12 3.72
C ASN A 243 8.21 0.26 5.24
N GLN A 244 7.70 1.36 5.81
CA GLN A 244 7.70 1.55 7.27
C GLN A 244 6.49 2.33 7.76
N ASN A 245 6.06 2.08 9.00
CA ASN A 245 4.92 2.76 9.62
C ASN A 245 3.66 2.67 8.74
N VAL A 246 3.27 1.46 8.37
CA VAL A 246 2.08 1.18 7.55
C VAL A 246 0.96 0.69 8.45
N THR A 247 -0.22 1.29 8.37
CA THR A 247 -1.42 0.86 9.09
C THR A 247 -2.51 0.43 8.10
N ILE A 248 -3.01 -0.79 8.26
CA ILE A 248 -4.12 -1.39 7.51
C ILE A 248 -5.17 -1.78 8.56
N GLU A 249 -6.26 -1.01 8.65
CA GLU A 249 -7.18 -1.07 9.78
C GLU A 249 -8.64 -0.98 9.33
N ASP A 250 -9.53 -1.72 10.02
CA ASP A 250 -10.98 -1.68 9.77
C ASP A 250 -11.38 -1.87 8.30
N ASN A 251 -10.67 -2.76 7.58
CA ASN A 251 -11.00 -3.07 6.19
C ASN A 251 -11.71 -4.42 6.07
N GLU A 252 -12.49 -4.58 5.01
CA GLU A 252 -13.10 -5.84 4.60
C GLU A 252 -12.36 -6.40 3.36
N PHE A 253 -11.93 -7.65 3.43
CA PHE A 253 -11.34 -8.40 2.32
C PHE A 253 -12.21 -9.63 2.03
N TYR A 254 -12.68 -9.76 0.80
CA TYR A 254 -13.58 -10.87 0.45
C TYR A 254 -13.28 -11.44 -0.93
N ASN A 255 -13.21 -12.78 -1.02
CA ASN A 255 -13.04 -13.55 -2.27
C ASN A 255 -11.81 -13.11 -3.08
N LEU A 256 -10.64 -13.29 -2.48
CA LEU A 256 -9.34 -12.86 -3.02
C LEU A 256 -8.37 -14.04 -3.11
N ASP A 257 -7.23 -13.87 -3.78
CA ASP A 257 -6.11 -14.81 -3.65
C ASP A 257 -5.50 -14.67 -2.24
N ARG A 258 -5.09 -13.45 -1.87
CA ARG A 258 -4.63 -13.03 -0.53
C ARG A 258 -5.14 -11.62 -0.20
N ALA A 259 -5.24 -11.33 1.08
CA ALA A 259 -5.60 -9.97 1.52
C ALA A 259 -4.39 -9.04 1.51
N VAL A 260 -3.38 -9.34 2.32
CA VAL A 260 -2.20 -8.48 2.50
C VAL A 260 -0.93 -9.33 2.50
N GLY A 261 0.15 -8.82 1.93
CA GLY A 261 1.44 -9.49 2.07
C GLY A 261 2.56 -8.97 1.20
N THR A 262 3.68 -9.67 1.32
CA THR A 262 4.89 -9.48 0.53
C THR A 262 5.13 -10.75 -0.29
N HIS A 263 5.45 -10.61 -1.55
CA HIS A 263 5.91 -11.74 -2.36
C HIS A 263 7.32 -11.53 -2.95
N LYS A 264 7.83 -10.30 -2.92
CA LYS A 264 9.18 -9.95 -3.35
C LYS A 264 9.89 -9.19 -2.23
N TYR A 265 10.92 -9.78 -1.66
CA TYR A 265 11.70 -9.16 -0.58
C TYR A 265 13.17 -9.05 -0.96
N SER A 266 13.84 -8.03 -0.48
CA SER A 266 15.28 -7.83 -0.62
C SER A 266 16.01 -8.31 0.64
N GLY A 267 17.07 -9.09 0.48
CA GLY A 267 17.86 -9.61 1.60
C GLY A 267 18.33 -8.50 2.54
N GLY A 268 18.17 -8.70 3.86
CA GLY A 268 18.54 -7.74 4.91
C GLY A 268 17.73 -6.44 4.93
N LYS A 269 16.62 -6.35 4.18
CA LYS A 269 15.71 -5.20 4.16
C LYS A 269 14.36 -5.62 4.70
N TYR A 270 14.00 -5.12 5.86
CA TYR A 270 12.78 -5.48 6.56
C TYR A 270 11.75 -4.36 6.45
N HIS A 271 10.51 -4.70 6.06
CA HIS A 271 9.40 -3.77 6.27
C HIS A 271 9.22 -3.60 7.78
N ASP A 272 9.17 -2.36 8.26
CA ASP A 272 9.18 -2.09 9.70
C ASP A 272 7.88 -1.46 10.18
N GLN A 273 7.41 -1.89 11.36
CA GLN A 273 6.21 -1.35 11.99
C GLN A 273 4.98 -1.38 11.05
N VAL A 274 4.73 -2.54 10.42
CA VAL A 274 3.50 -2.79 9.68
C VAL A 274 2.44 -3.27 10.66
N VAL A 275 1.33 -2.55 10.74
CA VAL A 275 0.18 -2.84 11.61
C VAL A 275 -1.01 -3.27 10.76
N ILE A 276 -1.52 -4.49 10.99
CA ILE A 276 -2.75 -5.01 10.37
C ILE A 276 -3.71 -5.33 11.50
N LYS A 277 -4.76 -4.52 11.68
CA LYS A 277 -5.64 -4.69 12.83
C LYS A 277 -7.11 -4.45 12.51
N ASP A 278 -7.95 -5.11 13.31
CA ASP A 278 -9.40 -4.93 13.26
C ASP A 278 -10.02 -5.18 11.87
N ASN A 279 -9.35 -5.98 11.00
CA ASN A 279 -9.86 -6.29 9.67
C ASN A 279 -10.69 -7.58 9.67
N THR A 280 -11.64 -7.66 8.74
CA THR A 280 -12.34 -8.89 8.39
C THR A 280 -11.80 -9.42 7.06
N ILE A 281 -11.27 -10.64 7.06
CA ILE A 281 -10.72 -11.30 5.87
C ILE A 281 -11.49 -12.60 5.68
N GLU A 282 -12.19 -12.75 4.57
CA GLU A 282 -12.98 -13.91 4.30
C GLU A 282 -12.78 -14.44 2.88
N LYS A 283 -12.72 -15.76 2.75
CA LYS A 283 -12.68 -16.46 1.48
C LYS A 283 -11.44 -16.09 0.65
N THR A 284 -10.27 -16.44 1.18
CA THR A 284 -9.01 -16.37 0.43
C THR A 284 -8.67 -17.73 -0.17
N ARG A 285 -8.05 -17.74 -1.36
CA ARG A 285 -7.64 -18.98 -2.04
C ARG A 285 -6.30 -19.51 -1.56
N GLU A 286 -5.51 -18.66 -0.90
CA GLU A 286 -4.21 -18.98 -0.28
C GLU A 286 -4.13 -18.40 1.12
N ASP A 287 -2.92 -18.35 1.70
CA ASP A 287 -2.70 -17.72 3.01
C ASP A 287 -3.34 -16.31 3.03
N ALA A 288 -4.16 -16.03 4.02
CA ALA A 288 -4.87 -14.76 4.05
C ALA A 288 -3.93 -13.57 4.21
N ILE A 289 -2.90 -13.72 5.06
CA ILE A 289 -1.82 -12.74 5.25
C ILE A 289 -0.48 -13.45 5.05
N ARG A 290 0.43 -12.83 4.28
CA ARG A 290 1.77 -13.36 4.02
C ARG A 290 2.85 -12.37 4.42
N VAL A 291 3.48 -12.62 5.54
CA VAL A 291 4.60 -11.85 6.06
C VAL A 291 5.91 -12.39 5.49
N MET A 292 6.69 -11.55 4.82
CA MET A 292 8.04 -11.90 4.38
C MET A 292 8.98 -10.73 4.63
N ASN A 293 9.99 -10.94 5.48
CA ASN A 293 10.98 -9.93 5.85
C ASN A 293 10.36 -8.68 6.50
N TRP A 294 9.58 -8.88 7.57
CA TRP A 294 9.00 -7.79 8.36
C TRP A 294 9.58 -7.76 9.77
N SER A 295 9.88 -6.55 10.28
CA SER A 295 10.29 -6.33 11.67
C SER A 295 9.23 -5.54 12.44
N ASN A 296 9.09 -5.82 13.74
CA ASN A 296 8.17 -5.12 14.64
C ASN A 296 6.72 -5.03 14.12
N ALA A 297 6.31 -6.02 13.33
CA ALA A 297 4.97 -6.03 12.77
C ALA A 297 3.93 -6.44 13.82
N ALA A 298 2.77 -5.77 13.82
CA ALA A 298 1.63 -6.12 14.65
C ALA A 298 0.46 -6.60 13.76
N ILE A 299 -0.02 -7.84 14.01
CA ILE A 299 -1.23 -8.38 13.37
C ILE A 299 -2.17 -8.74 14.49
N GLU A 300 -3.22 -7.94 14.68
CA GLU A 300 -4.02 -8.04 15.89
C GLU A 300 -5.51 -7.78 15.68
N ASN A 301 -6.33 -8.49 16.45
CA ASN A 301 -7.78 -8.37 16.46
C ASN A 301 -8.45 -8.64 15.09
N ASN A 302 -7.78 -9.31 14.16
CA ASN A 302 -8.39 -9.60 12.86
C ASN A 302 -9.27 -10.84 12.95
N THR A 303 -10.35 -10.86 12.16
CA THR A 303 -11.18 -12.05 11.93
C THR A 303 -10.85 -12.61 10.56
N ILE A 304 -10.31 -13.84 10.50
CA ILE A 304 -9.88 -14.52 9.27
C ILE A 304 -10.73 -15.79 9.11
N LYS A 305 -11.45 -15.94 7.98
CA LYS A 305 -12.35 -17.07 7.73
C LYS A 305 -12.21 -17.66 6.34
N ASN A 306 -12.52 -18.95 6.22
CA ASN A 306 -12.61 -19.66 4.93
C ASN A 306 -11.33 -19.49 4.09
N VAL A 307 -10.21 -19.92 4.64
CA VAL A 307 -8.91 -19.90 3.95
C VAL A 307 -8.75 -21.18 3.15
N ALA A 308 -8.73 -21.08 1.82
CA ALA A 308 -8.63 -22.18 0.87
C ALA A 308 -9.66 -23.31 1.16
N ASP A 309 -10.89 -22.94 1.50
CA ASP A 309 -11.98 -23.85 1.89
C ASP A 309 -11.58 -24.81 3.03
N GLY A 310 -10.71 -24.40 3.96
CA GLY A 310 -10.20 -25.20 5.06
C GLY A 310 -9.29 -26.36 4.63
N THR A 311 -8.86 -26.39 3.38
CA THR A 311 -8.10 -27.50 2.79
C THR A 311 -6.65 -27.16 2.50
N GLY A 312 -5.88 -28.20 2.14
CA GLY A 312 -4.49 -28.03 1.72
C GLY A 312 -3.54 -27.69 2.88
N SER A 313 -2.56 -26.86 2.60
CA SER A 313 -1.54 -26.45 3.56
C SER A 313 -1.51 -24.94 3.81
N TYR A 314 -2.55 -24.22 3.39
CA TYR A 314 -2.63 -22.78 3.57
C TYR A 314 -2.99 -22.39 5.01
N ARG A 315 -2.69 -21.18 5.40
CA ARG A 315 -2.74 -20.65 6.76
C ARG A 315 -3.57 -19.35 6.79
N GLY A 316 -4.12 -19.06 7.95
CA GLY A 316 -4.61 -17.70 8.21
C GLY A 316 -3.46 -16.70 8.06
N ILE A 317 -2.29 -16.99 8.71
CA ILE A 317 -1.09 -16.14 8.59
C ILE A 317 0.12 -17.02 8.30
N LEU A 318 0.82 -16.74 7.21
CA LEU A 318 2.16 -17.28 6.92
C LEU A 318 3.21 -16.23 7.24
N ALA A 319 4.22 -16.58 8.03
CA ALA A 319 5.31 -15.69 8.37
C ALA A 319 6.67 -16.32 8.03
N SER A 320 7.55 -15.53 7.41
CA SER A 320 8.93 -15.88 7.11
C SER A 320 9.80 -14.63 7.22
N GLY A 321 10.92 -14.71 7.94
CA GLY A 321 11.73 -13.51 8.23
C GLY A 321 10.96 -12.49 9.06
N ALA A 322 10.11 -12.95 9.97
CA ALA A 322 9.42 -12.12 10.93
C ALA A 322 10.33 -11.89 12.15
N ILE A 323 10.67 -10.63 12.44
CA ILE A 323 11.54 -10.23 13.54
C ILE A 323 10.69 -9.48 14.57
N HIS A 324 10.63 -10.00 15.79
CA HIS A 324 9.82 -9.47 16.89
C HIS A 324 8.35 -9.19 16.52
N PRO A 325 7.63 -10.21 15.97
CA PRO A 325 6.26 -10.06 15.52
C PRO A 325 5.28 -10.06 16.72
N LYS A 326 4.34 -9.12 16.76
CA LYS A 326 3.24 -9.05 17.73
C LYS A 326 1.94 -9.51 17.09
N PHE A 327 1.73 -10.84 16.97
CA PHE A 327 0.51 -11.40 16.38
C PHE A 327 -0.39 -11.91 17.50
N LYS A 328 -1.47 -11.17 17.78
CA LYS A 328 -2.29 -11.43 18.98
C LYS A 328 -3.78 -11.20 18.73
N ASN A 329 -4.60 -11.87 19.53
CA ASN A 329 -6.04 -11.69 19.58
C ASN A 329 -6.77 -11.89 18.23
N ASN A 330 -6.14 -12.55 17.25
CA ASN A 330 -6.83 -12.84 16.00
C ASN A 330 -7.74 -14.06 16.18
N VAL A 331 -8.87 -14.06 15.49
CA VAL A 331 -9.79 -15.21 15.40
C VAL A 331 -9.66 -15.82 14.02
N ILE A 332 -9.28 -17.10 13.94
CA ILE A 332 -9.07 -17.81 12.68
C ILE A 332 -10.01 -19.00 12.61
N GLU A 333 -10.84 -19.04 11.58
CA GLU A 333 -11.88 -20.04 11.38
C GLU A 333 -11.76 -20.64 9.99
N ASP A 334 -11.95 -21.96 9.89
CA ASP A 334 -11.97 -22.68 8.62
C ASP A 334 -10.71 -22.44 7.76
N ALA A 335 -9.58 -22.73 8.38
CA ALA A 335 -8.25 -22.73 7.77
C ALA A 335 -7.53 -24.04 8.14
N ALA A 336 -6.74 -24.60 7.25
CA ALA A 336 -5.95 -25.81 7.57
C ALA A 336 -5.03 -25.59 8.79
N ARG A 337 -4.45 -24.40 8.89
CA ARG A 337 -3.59 -23.96 9.99
C ARG A 337 -3.86 -22.53 10.36
N PRO A 338 -3.86 -22.17 11.66
CA PRO A 338 -4.06 -20.78 12.03
C PRO A 338 -2.88 -19.91 11.60
N MET A 339 -1.67 -20.32 12.00
CA MET A 339 -0.44 -19.59 11.67
C MET A 339 0.72 -20.58 11.52
N GLN A 340 1.67 -20.21 10.67
CA GLN A 340 2.93 -20.93 10.54
C GLN A 340 4.09 -19.97 10.29
N PHE A 341 5.11 -20.07 11.11
CA PHE A 341 6.41 -19.42 10.91
C PHE A 341 7.32 -20.38 10.18
N LEU A 342 7.68 -20.06 8.94
CA LEU A 342 8.56 -20.87 8.12
C LEU A 342 9.94 -20.23 8.00
N VAL A 343 10.96 -21.06 8.02
CA VAL A 343 12.27 -20.69 7.48
C VAL A 343 12.16 -20.79 5.96
N TRP A 344 12.39 -19.70 5.25
CA TRP A 344 12.14 -19.61 3.83
C TRP A 344 13.42 -19.39 3.03
N ARG A 345 13.54 -20.08 1.94
CA ARG A 345 14.57 -19.85 0.92
C ARG A 345 13.93 -19.86 -0.45
N ASN A 346 14.04 -18.76 -1.15
CA ASN A 346 13.51 -18.64 -2.49
C ASN A 346 14.66 -18.71 -3.50
N THR A 347 14.59 -19.62 -4.46
CA THR A 347 15.64 -19.86 -5.46
C THR A 347 15.15 -19.63 -6.90
N GLY A 348 13.94 -19.10 -7.06
CA GLY A 348 13.36 -18.83 -8.37
C GLY A 348 13.95 -17.59 -9.06
N PRO A 349 13.73 -17.40 -10.37
CA PRO A 349 14.09 -16.18 -11.08
C PRO A 349 13.50 -14.95 -10.43
N GLY A 350 14.30 -13.90 -10.24
CA GLY A 350 13.89 -12.68 -9.54
C GLY A 350 13.75 -12.82 -8.02
N SER A 351 14.23 -13.93 -7.45
CA SER A 351 14.09 -14.27 -6.03
C SER A 351 15.30 -15.09 -5.57
N LEU A 352 16.51 -14.64 -5.89
CA LEU A 352 17.75 -15.27 -5.41
C LEU A 352 18.08 -14.69 -4.05
N TYR A 353 17.65 -15.36 -2.98
CA TYR A 353 17.85 -14.86 -1.62
C TYR A 353 18.48 -15.88 -0.73
N ASP A 354 19.17 -15.32 0.26
CA ASP A 354 19.57 -16.06 1.43
C ASP A 354 18.36 -16.63 2.16
N THR A 355 18.60 -17.66 2.94
CA THR A 355 17.58 -18.20 3.83
C THR A 355 17.19 -17.16 4.87
N ILE A 356 15.90 -16.88 5.00
CA ILE A 356 15.38 -15.97 6.01
C ILE A 356 14.77 -16.76 7.17
N TYR A 357 15.14 -16.35 8.38
CA TYR A 357 14.72 -16.94 9.64
C TYR A 357 13.79 -15.99 10.38
N ASN A 358 12.91 -16.56 11.19
CA ASN A 358 12.11 -15.80 12.11
C ASN A 358 12.87 -15.62 13.44
N ASP A 359 12.70 -14.48 14.10
CA ASP A 359 13.23 -14.19 15.42
C ASP A 359 12.09 -13.80 16.36
N LEU A 360 11.78 -14.69 17.30
CA LEU A 360 10.70 -14.55 18.26
C LEU A 360 11.24 -14.68 19.66
N ASN A 361 11.05 -13.67 20.48
CA ASN A 361 11.36 -13.70 21.91
C ASN A 361 10.16 -14.25 22.72
N GLU A 362 10.32 -14.30 24.03
CA GLU A 362 9.28 -14.83 24.94
C GLU A 362 7.99 -13.99 24.91
N GLU A 363 8.08 -12.67 24.79
CA GLU A 363 6.93 -11.77 24.67
C GLU A 363 6.14 -12.06 23.39
N ASP A 364 6.85 -12.27 22.28
CA ASP A 364 6.26 -12.61 20.99
C ASP A 364 5.51 -13.96 21.06
N ILE A 365 6.12 -14.96 21.70
CA ILE A 365 5.48 -16.28 21.92
C ILE A 365 4.23 -16.15 22.80
N ASN A 366 4.28 -15.33 23.84
CA ASN A 366 3.13 -15.10 24.71
C ASN A 366 2.00 -14.35 23.97
N ALA A 367 2.33 -13.43 23.06
CA ALA A 367 1.35 -12.79 22.18
C ALA A 367 0.65 -13.82 21.27
N LEU A 368 1.39 -14.79 20.71
CA LEU A 368 0.82 -15.84 19.88
C LEU A 368 -0.25 -16.67 20.60
N LYS A 369 -0.10 -16.95 21.89
CA LYS A 369 -1.04 -17.74 22.70
C LYS A 369 -2.42 -17.08 22.88
N THR A 370 -2.53 -15.78 22.64
CA THR A 370 -3.81 -15.02 22.77
C THR A 370 -4.72 -15.19 21.57
N ASN A 371 -4.24 -15.77 20.45
CA ASN A 371 -5.04 -16.01 19.29
C ASN A 371 -6.03 -17.17 19.54
N LYS A 372 -7.14 -17.14 18.81
CA LYS A 372 -8.20 -18.12 18.96
C LYS A 372 -8.52 -18.76 17.62
N VAL A 373 -8.95 -20.01 17.65
CA VAL A 373 -9.34 -20.73 16.44
C VAL A 373 -10.73 -21.33 16.61
N LYS A 374 -11.43 -21.49 15.48
CA LYS A 374 -12.62 -22.33 15.40
C LYS A 374 -12.33 -23.55 14.54
N THR A 375 -12.97 -24.67 14.87
CA THR A 375 -12.83 -25.92 14.11
C THR A 375 -13.39 -25.75 12.68
N PRO A 376 -12.79 -26.42 11.67
CA PRO A 376 -11.75 -27.48 11.77
C PRO A 376 -10.30 -26.99 11.82
N THR A 377 -10.02 -25.74 12.10
CA THR A 377 -8.65 -25.19 12.18
C THR A 377 -7.83 -25.90 13.29
N GLU A 378 -6.54 -26.20 13.02
CA GLU A 378 -5.64 -26.76 14.03
C GLU A 378 -5.58 -25.88 15.29
N GLY A 379 -5.56 -26.49 16.48
CA GLY A 379 -5.48 -25.80 17.77
C GLY A 379 -4.09 -25.36 18.19
N PHE A 380 -3.15 -25.19 17.25
CA PHE A 380 -1.78 -24.75 17.54
C PHE A 380 -1.14 -24.00 16.39
N ILE A 381 -0.19 -23.13 16.72
CA ILE A 381 0.66 -22.40 15.77
C ILE A 381 1.97 -23.17 15.58
N ARG A 382 2.46 -23.27 14.37
CA ARG A 382 3.71 -23.94 14.03
C ARG A 382 4.86 -22.96 13.89
N ILE A 383 5.97 -23.20 14.58
CA ILE A 383 7.22 -22.46 14.43
C ILE A 383 8.31 -23.42 13.95
N ASN A 384 8.65 -23.36 12.67
CA ASN A 384 9.72 -24.14 12.09
C ASN A 384 11.07 -23.41 12.31
N LYS A 385 12.05 -24.12 12.86
CA LYS A 385 13.37 -23.57 13.21
C LYS A 385 14.42 -23.80 12.11
N GLU A 386 14.15 -24.68 11.17
CA GLU A 386 15.07 -25.05 10.10
C GLU A 386 14.42 -24.94 8.73
N TYR A 387 15.22 -24.79 7.70
CA TYR A 387 14.76 -24.68 6.31
C TYR A 387 13.96 -25.90 5.83
N ASN A 388 14.22 -27.08 6.36
CA ASN A 388 13.45 -28.28 6.00
C ASN A 388 12.13 -28.38 6.77
N TYR A 389 11.16 -27.59 6.38
CA TYR A 389 9.85 -27.53 7.04
C TYR A 389 8.94 -28.74 6.76
N PHE A 390 9.33 -29.66 5.88
CA PHE A 390 8.56 -30.88 5.61
C PHE A 390 8.76 -31.96 6.67
N THR A 391 9.89 -31.97 7.36
CA THR A 391 10.11 -32.86 8.48
C THR A 391 9.56 -32.21 9.74
N LYS A 392 8.81 -32.94 10.57
CA LYS A 392 8.29 -32.45 11.86
C LYS A 392 9.39 -32.23 12.90
N GLN A 393 10.64 -32.44 12.55
CA GLN A 393 11.79 -32.22 13.41
C GLN A 393 12.04 -30.73 13.54
N ASN A 394 12.36 -30.27 14.74
CA ASN A 394 12.63 -28.87 15.11
C ASN A 394 11.48 -27.89 14.82
N THR A 395 10.27 -28.31 15.12
CA THR A 395 9.07 -27.48 15.05
C THR A 395 8.48 -27.34 16.43
N ASP A 396 8.38 -26.10 16.93
CA ASP A 396 7.63 -25.81 18.13
C ASP A 396 6.14 -25.69 17.80
N LEU A 397 5.30 -26.21 18.69
CA LEU A 397 3.84 -26.12 18.59
C LEU A 397 3.33 -25.27 19.74
N ILE A 398 2.79 -24.09 19.42
CA ILE A 398 2.23 -23.15 20.40
C ILE A 398 0.71 -23.36 20.45
N PRO A 399 0.15 -23.87 21.58
CA PRO A 399 -1.27 -24.10 21.70
C PRO A 399 -2.05 -22.76 21.71
N VAL A 400 -3.23 -22.77 21.11
CA VAL A 400 -4.16 -21.64 21.08
C VAL A 400 -5.55 -22.09 21.53
N GLU A 401 -6.38 -21.17 21.97
CA GLU A 401 -7.75 -21.45 22.40
C GLU A 401 -8.60 -21.92 21.22
N ILE A 402 -9.28 -23.06 21.39
CA ILE A 402 -10.29 -23.56 20.45
C ILE A 402 -11.65 -23.09 20.94
N MET A 403 -12.30 -22.26 20.13
CA MET A 403 -13.66 -21.76 20.39
C MET A 403 -14.68 -22.78 19.87
N ASN A 404 -15.78 -22.93 20.58
CA ASN A 404 -16.93 -23.76 20.17
C ASN A 404 -17.74 -23.10 19.04
#